data_c242db9e75ed30a7511a59b1e1b7e5d7
#
_entry.id   c242db9e75ed30a7511a59b1e1b7e5d7
#
_cell.length_a   1.000
_cell.length_b   1.000
_cell.length_c   1.000
_cell.angle_alpha   90.00
_cell.angle_beta   90.00
_cell.angle_gamma   90.00
#
_symmetry.space_group_name_H-M   'P 1'
#
loop_
_entity.id
_entity.type
_entity.pdbx_description
1 polymer ?
#
loop_
_entity_poly.entity_id
_entity_poly.type
_entity_poly.pdbx_seq_one_letter_code
_entity_poly.pdbx_strand_id
1 'polypeptide(L)'
;PEASLDRLREGFPLETYRWIVWGRPRPVEAEPVPETLTLTNGTTLRPLPAPGYADDMVCYLAEDHGLLFAADLYITPQPQYLRFDENAPRLIESIHEVLAHDFETVLCAHRGVVEAGRRALSEKVKYMEALRGVVQRRYRYDKVTVPQITDEILGREGLLYWISGGDFSKRNLIASCLDDVPDRTGKIMG
;
A
#
# COMPACT_ATOMS: atom_id res chain seq x y z
N PRO A 1 -8.33 -12.97 1.30
CA PRO A 1 -7.57 -13.94 0.49
C PRO A 1 -7.29 -15.22 1.29
N GLU A 2 -7.25 -16.37 0.61
CA GLU A 2 -7.02 -17.68 1.27
C GLU A 2 -5.68 -17.75 1.98
N ALA A 3 -4.65 -17.11 1.42
CA ALA A 3 -3.30 -17.10 1.99
C ALA A 3 -3.21 -16.50 3.41
N SER A 4 -4.21 -15.75 3.86
CA SER A 4 -4.25 -15.15 5.19
C SER A 4 -5.02 -15.96 6.22
N LEU A 5 -5.77 -17.00 5.81
CA LEU A 5 -6.66 -17.72 6.71
C LEU A 5 -5.91 -18.44 7.82
N ASP A 6 -4.80 -19.08 7.52
CA ASP A 6 -4.01 -19.80 8.52
C ASP A 6 -3.38 -18.81 9.52
N ARG A 7 -2.89 -17.66 9.03
CA ARG A 7 -2.40 -16.57 9.89
C ARG A 7 -3.47 -16.03 10.83
N LEU A 8 -4.72 -15.92 10.36
CA LEU A 8 -5.84 -15.48 11.18
C LEU A 8 -6.23 -16.50 12.23
N ARG A 9 -6.20 -17.80 11.90
CA ARG A 9 -6.50 -18.91 12.81
C ARG A 9 -5.46 -19.11 13.90
N GLU A 10 -4.19 -18.97 13.54
CA GLU A 10 -3.07 -19.16 14.47
C GLU A 10 -2.73 -17.89 15.26
N GLY A 11 -3.16 -16.74 14.76
CA GLY A 11 -2.65 -15.43 15.18
C GLY A 11 -1.28 -15.17 14.56
N PHE A 12 -0.84 -13.94 14.59
CA PHE A 12 0.45 -13.55 14.04
C PHE A 12 1.17 -12.56 14.95
N PRO A 13 2.51 -12.61 14.99
CA PRO A 13 3.27 -11.66 15.78
C PRO A 13 3.18 -10.26 15.17
N LEU A 14 3.09 -9.25 16.01
CA LEU A 14 3.21 -7.85 15.63
C LEU A 14 4.48 -7.27 16.22
N GLU A 15 5.08 -6.33 15.54
CA GLU A 15 6.13 -5.48 16.09
C GLU A 15 5.66 -4.80 17.38
N THR A 16 6.55 -4.62 18.34
CA THR A 16 6.19 -4.15 19.69
C THR A 16 5.36 -2.87 19.68
N TYR A 17 5.72 -1.89 18.83
CA TYR A 17 4.98 -0.64 18.75
C TYR A 17 3.58 -0.84 18.13
N ARG A 18 3.44 -1.71 17.12
CA ARG A 18 2.14 -2.07 16.52
C ARG A 18 1.23 -2.70 17.56
N TRP A 19 1.80 -3.58 18.39
CA TRP A 19 1.06 -4.16 19.52
C TRP A 19 0.60 -3.11 20.56
N ILE A 20 1.43 -2.11 20.87
CA ILE A 20 1.07 -1.04 21.79
C ILE A 20 -0.05 -0.16 21.20
N VAL A 21 0.00 0.13 19.91
CA VAL A 21 -0.96 1.01 19.23
C VAL A 21 -2.28 0.32 18.91
N TRP A 22 -2.26 -0.93 18.44
CA TRP A 22 -3.45 -1.64 17.95
C TRP A 22 -3.87 -2.83 18.83
N GLY A 23 -3.09 -3.18 19.80
CA GLY A 23 -3.32 -4.37 20.65
C GLY A 23 -2.83 -5.66 19.99
N ARG A 24 -2.99 -6.77 20.70
CA ARG A 24 -2.63 -8.09 20.19
C ARG A 24 -3.74 -8.64 19.33
N PRO A 25 -3.43 -9.09 18.08
CA PRO A 25 -4.41 -9.81 17.30
C PRO A 25 -4.79 -11.11 18.03
N ARG A 26 -6.08 -11.41 18.04
CA ARG A 26 -6.58 -12.68 18.56
C ARG A 26 -6.84 -13.62 17.41
N PRO A 27 -6.55 -14.91 17.57
CA PRO A 27 -6.99 -15.90 16.61
C PRO A 27 -8.49 -15.78 16.30
N VAL A 28 -8.84 -15.88 15.05
CA VAL A 28 -10.23 -15.79 14.60
C VAL A 28 -10.47 -16.78 13.45
N GLU A 29 -11.61 -17.47 13.50
CA GLU A 29 -12.10 -18.24 12.38
C GLU A 29 -12.60 -17.28 11.31
N ALA A 30 -12.10 -17.44 10.10
CA ALA A 30 -12.48 -16.63 8.95
C ALA A 30 -12.69 -17.52 7.72
N GLU A 31 -13.52 -17.06 6.83
CA GLU A 31 -13.79 -17.69 5.54
C GLU A 31 -13.13 -16.90 4.42
N PRO A 32 -12.83 -17.54 3.28
CA PRO A 32 -12.39 -16.85 2.09
C PRO A 32 -13.36 -15.75 1.69
N VAL A 33 -12.85 -14.62 1.22
CA VAL A 33 -13.70 -13.57 0.66
C VAL A 33 -14.38 -14.12 -0.59
N PRO A 34 -15.73 -14.13 -0.67
CA PRO A 34 -16.44 -14.60 -1.85
C PRO A 34 -16.21 -13.66 -3.04
N GLU A 35 -16.53 -14.13 -4.25
CA GLU A 35 -16.43 -13.30 -5.47
C GLU A 35 -17.32 -12.06 -5.41
N THR A 36 -18.40 -12.13 -4.65
CA THR A 36 -19.37 -11.05 -4.49
C THR A 36 -19.98 -11.10 -3.10
N LEU A 37 -20.12 -9.95 -2.46
CA LEU A 37 -20.84 -9.77 -1.20
C LEU A 37 -22.12 -8.98 -1.46
N THR A 38 -23.27 -9.50 -1.02
CA THR A 38 -24.53 -8.76 -1.08
C THR A 38 -24.92 -8.32 0.32
N LEU A 39 -25.06 -7.02 0.50
CA LEU A 39 -25.49 -6.42 1.76
C LEU A 39 -27.02 -6.58 1.95
N THR A 40 -27.50 -6.39 3.17
CA THR A 40 -28.92 -6.54 3.52
C THR A 40 -29.85 -5.59 2.79
N ASN A 41 -29.34 -4.47 2.32
CA ASN A 41 -30.08 -3.48 1.50
C ASN A 41 -30.04 -3.78 -0.01
N GLY A 42 -29.45 -4.91 -0.42
CA GLY A 42 -29.33 -5.32 -1.81
C GLY A 42 -28.08 -4.78 -2.53
N THR A 43 -27.29 -3.91 -1.91
CA THR A 43 -26.04 -3.43 -2.52
C THR A 43 -25.05 -4.56 -2.70
N THR A 44 -24.48 -4.67 -3.88
CA THR A 44 -23.47 -5.66 -4.22
C THR A 44 -22.07 -5.04 -4.14
N LEU A 45 -21.17 -5.72 -3.43
CA LEU A 45 -19.75 -5.36 -3.33
C LEU A 45 -18.92 -6.42 -4.05
N ARG A 46 -18.09 -5.97 -4.97
CA ARG A 46 -17.09 -6.80 -5.65
C ARG A 46 -15.72 -6.62 -4.98
N PRO A 47 -15.13 -7.66 -4.42
CA PRO A 47 -13.77 -7.62 -3.89
C PRO A 47 -12.76 -7.45 -5.04
N LEU A 48 -11.83 -6.53 -4.87
CA LEU A 48 -10.71 -6.28 -5.77
C LEU A 48 -9.42 -6.49 -4.98
N PRO A 49 -8.64 -7.56 -5.24
CA PRO A 49 -7.32 -7.71 -4.64
C PRO A 49 -6.46 -6.47 -4.92
N ALA A 50 -5.83 -5.94 -3.90
CA ALA A 50 -5.04 -4.72 -4.01
C ALA A 50 -3.75 -4.82 -3.15
N PRO A 51 -2.86 -5.80 -3.44
CA PRO A 51 -1.64 -5.99 -2.66
C PRO A 51 -0.69 -4.78 -2.77
N GLY A 52 0.28 -4.72 -1.84
CA GLY A 52 1.32 -3.68 -1.84
C GLY A 52 1.39 -2.90 -0.54
N TYR A 53 0.24 -2.52 0.05
CA TYR A 53 0.17 -2.06 1.43
C TYR A 53 0.23 -3.24 2.42
N ALA A 54 -0.47 -4.31 2.09
CA ALA A 54 -0.35 -5.64 2.67
C ALA A 54 -0.57 -6.65 1.55
N ASP A 55 0.02 -7.85 1.66
CA ASP A 55 -0.08 -8.88 0.62
C ASP A 55 -1.52 -9.38 0.40
N ASP A 56 -2.35 -9.24 1.42
CA ASP A 56 -3.73 -9.72 1.46
C ASP A 56 -4.77 -8.60 1.45
N MET A 57 -4.37 -7.36 1.15
CA MET A 57 -5.31 -6.24 1.10
C MET A 57 -6.32 -6.41 -0.03
N VAL A 58 -7.58 -6.08 0.29
CA VAL A 58 -8.70 -6.10 -0.65
C VAL A 58 -9.44 -4.78 -0.56
N CYS A 59 -9.71 -4.18 -1.71
CA CYS A 59 -10.68 -3.11 -1.86
C CYS A 59 -12.05 -3.69 -2.19
N TYR A 60 -13.13 -2.94 -1.96
CA TYR A 60 -14.48 -3.37 -2.33
C TYR A 60 -15.15 -2.32 -3.21
N LEU A 61 -15.60 -2.74 -4.37
CA LEU A 61 -16.27 -1.88 -5.34
C LEU A 61 -17.79 -2.09 -5.26
N ALA A 62 -18.52 -1.02 -4.96
CA ALA A 62 -19.97 -0.93 -5.12
C ALA A 62 -20.26 -0.22 -6.45
N GLU A 63 -20.25 -1.00 -7.54
CA GLU A 63 -20.28 -0.49 -8.93
C GLU A 63 -21.54 0.31 -9.20
N ASP A 64 -22.71 -0.19 -8.78
CA ASP A 64 -24.00 0.49 -8.94
C ASP A 64 -24.08 1.86 -8.24
N HIS A 65 -23.21 2.11 -7.30
CA HIS A 65 -23.12 3.34 -6.51
C HIS A 65 -21.92 4.22 -6.88
N GLY A 66 -21.04 3.76 -7.75
CA GLY A 66 -19.79 4.45 -8.08
C GLY A 66 -18.85 4.64 -6.88
N LEU A 67 -18.89 3.71 -5.91
CA LEU A 67 -18.15 3.79 -4.65
C LEU A 67 -17.05 2.73 -4.59
N LEU A 68 -15.83 3.16 -4.23
CA LEU A 68 -14.72 2.28 -3.92
C LEU A 68 -14.36 2.38 -2.43
N PHE A 69 -14.49 1.31 -1.68
CA PHE A 69 -13.93 1.15 -0.34
C PHE A 69 -12.46 0.77 -0.49
N ALA A 70 -11.58 1.75 -0.38
CA ALA A 70 -10.18 1.60 -0.77
C ALA A 70 -9.27 1.14 0.38
N ALA A 71 -9.81 0.89 1.58
CA ALA A 71 -8.98 0.58 2.76
C ALA A 71 -7.78 1.56 2.86
N ASP A 72 -6.55 1.04 2.86
CA ASP A 72 -5.31 1.82 2.91
C ASP A 72 -4.64 2.01 1.54
N LEU A 73 -5.30 1.61 0.44
CA LEU A 73 -4.81 1.87 -0.91
C LEU A 73 -4.63 3.38 -1.17
N TYR A 74 -5.50 4.21 -0.56
CA TYR A 74 -5.41 5.66 -0.62
C TYR A 74 -5.35 6.28 0.78
N ILE A 75 -4.18 6.80 1.16
CA ILE A 75 -3.99 7.57 2.40
C ILE A 75 -3.66 9.01 2.05
N THR A 76 -2.80 9.21 1.04
CA THR A 76 -2.35 10.52 0.56
C THR A 76 -1.99 10.43 -0.91
N PRO A 77 -2.13 11.52 -1.68
CA PRO A 77 -1.69 11.54 -3.08
C PRO A 77 -0.15 11.46 -3.22
N GLN A 78 0.59 11.87 -2.20
CA GLN A 78 2.04 11.89 -2.21
C GLN A 78 2.58 11.22 -0.94
N PRO A 79 2.69 9.88 -0.91
CA PRO A 79 3.26 9.19 0.22
C PRO A 79 4.73 9.60 0.44
N GLN A 80 5.07 9.83 1.70
CA GLN A 80 6.42 10.20 2.13
C GLN A 80 7.14 9.05 2.83
N TYR A 81 6.42 8.02 3.21
CA TYR A 81 6.88 6.86 3.98
C TYR A 81 6.22 5.60 3.46
N LEU A 82 6.93 4.49 3.55
CA LEU A 82 6.33 3.16 3.58
C LEU A 82 6.79 2.43 4.85
N ARG A 83 6.03 1.44 5.25
CA ARG A 83 6.50 0.45 6.22
C ARG A 83 7.47 -0.51 5.51
N PHE A 84 8.25 -1.25 6.29
CA PHE A 84 9.22 -2.19 5.72
C PHE A 84 8.56 -3.35 4.95
N ASP A 85 7.29 -3.65 5.25
CA ASP A 85 6.50 -4.72 4.66
C ASP A 85 5.60 -4.27 3.49
N GLU A 86 5.65 -2.98 3.12
CA GLU A 86 4.94 -2.44 1.96
C GLU A 86 5.80 -2.52 0.69
N ASN A 87 5.14 -2.70 -0.45
CA ASN A 87 5.81 -2.84 -1.76
C ASN A 87 5.29 -1.80 -2.75
N ALA A 88 6.15 -0.84 -3.13
CA ALA A 88 5.78 0.27 -4.02
C ALA A 88 5.40 -0.19 -5.45
N PRO A 89 6.13 -1.09 -6.13
CA PRO A 89 5.72 -1.66 -7.41
C PRO A 89 4.32 -2.29 -7.37
N ARG A 90 4.07 -3.18 -6.41
CA ARG A 90 2.76 -3.83 -6.27
C ARG A 90 1.64 -2.86 -5.95
N LEU A 91 1.92 -1.82 -5.15
CA LEU A 91 0.95 -0.78 -4.85
C LEU A 91 0.58 0.02 -6.11
N ILE A 92 1.56 0.31 -6.98
CA ILE A 92 1.34 0.96 -8.28
C ILE A 92 0.45 0.07 -9.17
N GLU A 93 0.77 -1.21 -9.30
CA GLU A 93 -0.01 -2.19 -10.06
C GLU A 93 -1.46 -2.26 -9.57
N SER A 94 -1.65 -2.41 -8.25
CA SER A 94 -2.98 -2.46 -7.64
C SER A 94 -3.80 -1.20 -7.88
N ILE A 95 -3.18 -0.02 -7.87
CA ILE A 95 -3.89 1.22 -8.19
C ILE A 95 -4.31 1.23 -9.66
N HIS A 96 -3.47 0.76 -10.59
CA HIS A 96 -3.85 0.65 -12.01
C HIS A 96 -5.00 -0.33 -12.23
N GLU A 97 -4.96 -1.50 -11.58
CA GLU A 97 -6.03 -2.50 -11.64
C GLU A 97 -7.36 -1.93 -11.12
N VAL A 98 -7.32 -1.24 -9.99
CA VAL A 98 -8.51 -0.60 -9.43
C VAL A 98 -9.03 0.52 -10.33
N LEU A 99 -8.16 1.32 -10.94
CA LEU A 99 -8.52 2.38 -11.87
C LEU A 99 -9.10 1.87 -13.21
N ALA A 100 -8.97 0.57 -13.52
CA ALA A 100 -9.64 -0.04 -14.67
C ALA A 100 -11.16 -0.19 -14.48
N HIS A 101 -11.66 -0.04 -13.25
CA HIS A 101 -13.08 -0.10 -12.91
C HIS A 101 -13.71 1.28 -12.81
N ASP A 102 -15.04 1.36 -12.93
CA ASP A 102 -15.79 2.61 -12.81
C ASP A 102 -16.18 2.88 -11.36
N PHE A 103 -15.72 4.03 -10.87
CA PHE A 103 -16.11 4.63 -9.60
C PHE A 103 -15.75 6.11 -9.63
N GLU A 104 -16.42 6.91 -8.82
CA GLU A 104 -16.13 8.33 -8.67
C GLU A 104 -15.59 8.63 -7.27
N THR A 105 -16.22 8.04 -6.26
CA THR A 105 -15.93 8.33 -4.86
C THR A 105 -15.12 7.21 -4.23
N VAL A 106 -14.08 7.57 -3.49
CA VAL A 106 -13.29 6.66 -2.66
C VAL A 106 -13.66 6.85 -1.19
N LEU A 107 -13.93 5.73 -0.52
CA LEU A 107 -14.07 5.67 0.93
C LEU A 107 -12.77 5.16 1.53
N CYS A 108 -12.05 6.05 2.18
CA CYS A 108 -10.70 5.80 2.70
C CYS A 108 -10.73 5.67 4.23
N ALA A 109 -10.01 4.70 4.78
CA ALA A 109 -9.92 4.48 6.22
C ALA A 109 -9.37 5.71 6.99
N HIS A 110 -8.49 6.49 6.36
CA HIS A 110 -7.81 7.63 6.99
C HIS A 110 -8.41 9.01 6.64
N ARG A 111 -9.02 9.14 5.45
CA ARG A 111 -9.51 10.42 4.90
C ARG A 111 -11.04 10.52 4.88
N GLY A 112 -11.74 9.44 5.21
CA GLY A 112 -13.19 9.38 5.05
C GLY A 112 -13.59 9.39 3.57
N VAL A 113 -14.53 10.26 3.20
CA VAL A 113 -15.05 10.36 1.84
C VAL A 113 -14.14 11.26 0.99
N VAL A 114 -13.69 10.73 -0.16
CA VAL A 114 -12.93 11.45 -1.18
C VAL A 114 -13.79 11.49 -2.45
N GLU A 115 -14.53 12.56 -2.68
CA GLU A 115 -15.52 12.70 -3.76
C GLU A 115 -14.88 12.53 -5.16
N ALA A 116 -13.72 13.15 -5.40
CA ALA A 116 -12.96 12.97 -6.63
C ALA A 116 -11.94 11.80 -6.48
N GLY A 117 -12.41 10.65 -6.01
CA GLY A 117 -11.58 9.53 -5.61
C GLY A 117 -10.76 8.92 -6.74
N ARG A 118 -11.37 8.77 -7.92
CA ARG A 118 -10.68 8.30 -9.13
C ARG A 118 -9.51 9.20 -9.51
N ARG A 119 -9.74 10.52 -9.47
CA ARG A 119 -8.69 11.51 -9.73
C ARG A 119 -7.58 11.44 -8.67
N ALA A 120 -7.96 11.34 -7.41
CA ALA A 120 -7.01 11.25 -6.30
C ALA A 120 -6.09 10.02 -6.39
N LEU A 121 -6.63 8.85 -6.76
CA LEU A 121 -5.83 7.64 -7.02
C LEU A 121 -4.94 7.82 -8.27
N SER A 122 -5.45 8.46 -9.33
CA SER A 122 -4.65 8.76 -10.52
C SER A 122 -3.47 9.70 -10.22
N GLU A 123 -3.66 10.68 -9.34
CA GLU A 123 -2.59 11.57 -8.89
C GLU A 123 -1.55 10.80 -8.04
N LYS A 124 -2.01 9.90 -7.16
CA LYS A 124 -1.13 9.05 -6.35
C LYS A 124 -0.25 8.16 -7.21
N VAL A 125 -0.84 7.43 -8.16
CA VAL A 125 -0.06 6.50 -9.01
C VAL A 125 0.96 7.25 -9.86
N LYS A 126 0.58 8.39 -10.47
CA LYS A 126 1.51 9.23 -11.23
C LYS A 126 2.70 9.72 -10.39
N TYR A 127 2.42 10.14 -9.15
CA TYR A 127 3.49 10.54 -8.22
C TYR A 127 4.43 9.37 -7.92
N MET A 128 3.89 8.20 -7.60
CA MET A 128 4.70 7.02 -7.27
C MET A 128 5.54 6.52 -8.45
N GLU A 129 4.98 6.53 -9.66
CA GLU A 129 5.70 6.19 -10.90
C GLU A 129 6.84 7.18 -11.19
N ALA A 130 6.57 8.47 -11.07
CA ALA A 130 7.58 9.51 -11.25
C ALA A 130 8.71 9.37 -10.22
N LEU A 131 8.36 9.17 -8.94
CA LEU A 131 9.34 8.92 -7.88
C LEU A 131 10.20 7.69 -8.19
N ARG A 132 9.55 6.57 -8.54
CA ARG A 132 10.23 5.32 -8.89
C ARG A 132 11.20 5.52 -10.05
N GLY A 133 10.78 6.22 -11.11
CA GLY A 133 11.64 6.52 -12.26
C GLY A 133 12.88 7.34 -11.88
N VAL A 134 12.71 8.37 -11.04
CA VAL A 134 13.84 9.19 -10.54
C VAL A 134 14.78 8.35 -9.68
N VAL A 135 14.25 7.57 -8.73
CA VAL A 135 15.04 6.72 -7.83
C VAL A 135 15.86 5.70 -8.61
N GLN A 136 15.23 4.99 -9.55
CA GLN A 136 15.91 3.99 -10.38
C GLN A 136 17.04 4.61 -11.22
N ARG A 137 16.78 5.79 -11.82
CA ARG A 137 17.81 6.53 -12.57
C ARG A 137 18.99 6.90 -11.69
N ARG A 138 18.75 7.52 -10.51
CA ARG A 138 19.78 7.94 -9.58
C ARG A 138 20.63 6.75 -9.10
N TYR A 139 19.97 5.65 -8.78
CA TYR A 139 20.64 4.45 -8.32
C TYR A 139 21.48 3.78 -9.41
N ARG A 140 20.92 3.57 -10.61
CA ARG A 140 21.56 2.81 -11.70
C ARG A 140 22.66 3.60 -12.40
N TYR A 141 22.37 4.84 -12.77
CA TYR A 141 23.26 5.64 -13.64
C TYR A 141 24.16 6.58 -12.84
N ASP A 142 23.61 7.29 -11.87
CA ASP A 142 24.37 8.27 -11.10
C ASP A 142 25.13 7.61 -9.93
N LYS A 143 24.89 6.31 -9.66
CA LYS A 143 25.53 5.52 -8.61
C LYS A 143 25.31 6.07 -7.18
N VAL A 144 24.24 6.80 -6.98
CA VAL A 144 23.86 7.36 -5.68
C VAL A 144 23.28 6.24 -4.79
N THR A 145 23.54 6.28 -3.50
CA THR A 145 23.05 5.28 -2.54
C THR A 145 21.62 5.59 -2.08
N VAL A 146 20.88 4.58 -1.62
CA VAL A 146 19.51 4.76 -1.08
C VAL A 146 19.42 5.86 -0.02
N PRO A 147 20.30 5.92 1.01
CA PRO A 147 20.25 7.01 1.98
C PRO A 147 20.42 8.40 1.35
N GLN A 148 21.36 8.54 0.41
CA GLN A 148 21.58 9.83 -0.27
C GLN A 148 20.37 10.23 -1.12
N ILE A 149 19.78 9.30 -1.89
CA ILE A 149 18.57 9.54 -2.66
C ILE A 149 17.41 9.96 -1.72
N THR A 150 17.30 9.29 -0.57
CA THR A 150 16.27 9.63 0.43
C THR A 150 16.44 11.07 0.92
N ASP A 151 17.64 11.44 1.34
CA ASP A 151 17.90 12.79 1.87
C ASP A 151 17.71 13.89 0.80
N GLU A 152 18.05 13.60 -0.47
CA GLU A 152 17.87 14.54 -1.58
C GLU A 152 16.39 14.76 -1.95
N ILE A 153 15.57 13.69 -1.98
CA ILE A 153 14.20 13.76 -2.51
C ILE A 153 13.17 14.00 -1.39
N LEU A 154 13.29 13.26 -0.29
CA LEU A 154 12.31 13.26 0.80
C LEU A 154 12.83 13.97 2.07
N GLY A 155 14.11 14.29 2.12
CA GLY A 155 14.76 14.85 3.29
C GLY A 155 14.96 13.82 4.40
N ARG A 156 15.49 14.29 5.55
CA ARG A 156 15.80 13.43 6.70
C ARG A 156 14.56 12.76 7.28
N GLU A 157 14.78 11.61 7.93
CA GLU A 157 13.73 10.90 8.66
C GLU A 157 13.10 11.80 9.73
N GLY A 158 11.77 11.64 9.90
CA GLY A 158 11.01 12.42 10.86
C GLY A 158 10.70 11.66 12.15
N LEU A 159 9.87 12.26 13.01
CA LEU A 159 9.48 11.70 14.32
C LEU A 159 8.87 10.30 14.18
N LEU A 160 8.07 10.07 13.13
CA LEU A 160 7.38 8.80 12.91
C LEU A 160 8.37 7.62 12.78
N TYR A 161 9.53 7.84 12.16
CA TYR A 161 10.60 6.85 12.06
C TYR A 161 11.06 6.39 13.46
N TRP A 162 11.29 7.34 14.37
CA TRP A 162 11.77 7.02 15.72
C TRP A 162 10.70 6.34 16.59
N ILE A 163 9.45 6.80 16.50
CA ILE A 163 8.34 6.21 17.25
C ILE A 163 8.05 4.77 16.80
N SER A 164 8.15 4.50 15.50
CA SER A 164 7.89 3.18 14.93
C SER A 164 9.09 2.24 14.97
N GLY A 165 10.25 2.67 15.50
CA GLY A 165 11.48 1.89 15.47
C GLY A 165 12.01 1.65 14.05
N GLY A 166 11.71 2.55 13.10
CA GLY A 166 12.13 2.46 11.71
C GLY A 166 11.15 1.75 10.77
N ASP A 167 10.02 1.25 11.30
CA ASP A 167 9.00 0.60 10.48
C ASP A 167 8.43 1.59 9.43
N PHE A 168 7.98 2.77 9.86
CA PHE A 168 7.64 3.85 8.92
C PHE A 168 8.89 4.66 8.58
N SER A 169 9.37 4.54 7.34
CA SER A 169 10.62 5.18 6.92
C SER A 169 10.52 5.73 5.49
N LYS A 170 11.13 6.89 5.29
CA LYS A 170 11.36 7.45 3.95
C LYS A 170 12.30 6.54 3.15
N ARG A 171 13.27 5.91 3.83
CA ARG A 171 14.19 4.95 3.21
C ARG A 171 13.47 3.71 2.70
N ASN A 172 12.45 3.23 3.42
CA ASN A 172 11.64 2.10 2.95
C ASN A 172 10.94 2.45 1.62
N LEU A 173 10.37 3.64 1.50
CA LEU A 173 9.77 4.09 0.24
C LEU A 173 10.80 4.12 -0.90
N ILE A 174 11.98 4.71 -0.67
CA ILE A 174 13.02 4.77 -1.69
C ILE A 174 13.59 3.38 -2.02
N ALA A 175 13.80 2.53 -1.01
CA ALA A 175 14.27 1.17 -1.21
C ALA A 175 13.26 0.34 -2.02
N SER A 176 11.97 0.41 -1.66
CA SER A 176 10.91 -0.31 -2.37
C SER A 176 10.72 0.16 -3.83
N CYS A 177 11.08 1.39 -4.17
CA CYS A 177 11.14 1.81 -5.57
C CYS A 177 12.18 1.03 -6.40
N LEU A 178 13.11 0.32 -5.75
CA LEU A 178 14.14 -0.51 -6.37
C LEU A 178 13.82 -2.01 -6.34
N ASP A 179 12.73 -2.42 -5.71
CA ASP A 179 12.24 -3.79 -5.82
C ASP A 179 12.07 -4.11 -7.32
N ASP A 180 12.35 -5.31 -7.78
CA ASP A 180 12.45 -5.72 -9.18
C ASP A 180 13.63 -5.11 -9.98
N VAL A 181 14.47 -4.30 -9.36
CA VAL A 181 15.66 -3.73 -10.00
C VAL A 181 16.87 -4.60 -9.63
N PRO A 182 17.58 -5.18 -10.61
CA PRO A 182 18.84 -5.85 -10.31
C PRO A 182 19.80 -4.91 -9.58
N ASP A 183 20.41 -5.43 -8.53
CA ASP A 183 21.50 -4.71 -7.86
C ASP A 183 22.69 -4.52 -8.82
N ARG A 184 23.74 -3.87 -8.34
CA ARG A 184 24.95 -3.59 -9.14
C ARG A 184 25.73 -4.86 -9.54
N THR A 185 25.35 -6.03 -9.02
CA THR A 185 25.92 -7.36 -9.35
C THR A 185 24.99 -8.15 -10.25
N GLY A 186 23.79 -7.63 -10.59
CA GLY A 186 22.78 -8.28 -11.42
C GLY A 186 21.81 -9.14 -10.63
N LYS A 187 21.83 -9.12 -9.28
CA LYS A 187 20.89 -9.83 -8.43
C LYS A 187 19.67 -8.94 -8.17
N ILE A 188 18.47 -9.49 -8.36
CA ILE A 188 17.22 -8.77 -8.04
C ILE A 188 17.14 -8.58 -6.53
N MET A 189 16.94 -7.33 -6.10
CA MET A 189 16.64 -7.00 -4.72
C MET A 189 15.15 -7.28 -4.49
N GLY A 190 14.87 -8.26 -3.68
CA GLY A 190 13.54 -8.67 -3.26
C GLY A 190 13.55 -9.01 -1.78
#